data_e494b064c78f86f92713dd78504f07fe
#
_entry.id   e494b064c78f86f92713dd78504f07fe
#
_cell.length_a   1.000
_cell.length_b   1.000
_cell.length_c   1.000
_cell.angle_alpha   90.00
_cell.angle_beta   90.00
_cell.angle_gamma   90.00
#
_symmetry.space_group_name_H-M   'P 1'
#
loop_
_entity.id
_entity.type
_entity.pdbx_description
1 polymer ?
#
loop_
_entity_poly.entity_id
_entity_poly.type
_entity_poly.pdbx_seq_one_letter_code
_entity_poly.pdbx_strand_id
1 'polypeptide(L)'
;DMAGAYAVIKDVPKTLVYELCHHRNNRGPGSPIPNAIIDKPPSAELRPDQLDEDSLPPYDQLDRVVHMYIEERMSPDLIVEKEQALGKDGAAEAVIRRIVRLIDINEYKRRQSPPGVKITGLAFGKDRRLPIASGWQK
;
A
#
# COMPACT_ATOMS: atom_id res chain seq x y z
N ASP A 1 -0.98 14.27 1.11
CA ASP A 1 0.15 14.78 1.84
C ASP A 1 -0.06 14.82 3.34
N MET A 2 0.99 15.14 4.05
CA MET A 2 0.99 15.13 5.52
C MET A 2 0.17 16.30 6.08
N ALA A 3 -0.99 16.00 6.62
CA ALA A 3 -1.78 16.99 7.35
C ALA A 3 -1.19 17.18 8.76
N GLY A 4 -0.21 18.06 8.88
CA GLY A 4 0.45 18.35 10.15
C GLY A 4 1.37 17.22 10.64
N ALA A 5 1.50 17.07 11.96
CA ALA A 5 2.45 16.15 12.60
C ALA A 5 1.89 14.72 12.82
N TYR A 6 0.70 14.40 12.33
CA TYR A 6 0.04 13.13 12.59
C TYR A 6 -0.69 12.60 11.36
N ALA A 7 -0.37 11.38 10.95
CA ALA A 7 -0.97 10.73 9.78
C ALA A 7 -2.00 9.68 10.22
N VAL A 8 -3.28 10.07 10.28
CA VAL A 8 -4.38 9.27 10.83
C VAL A 8 -4.55 7.94 10.09
N ILE A 9 -4.50 7.94 8.76
CA ILE A 9 -4.74 6.76 7.91
C ILE A 9 -3.44 6.11 7.40
N LYS A 10 -2.31 6.37 8.05
CA LYS A 10 -0.99 5.90 7.62
C LYS A 10 -0.88 4.38 7.45
N ASP A 11 -1.57 3.64 8.29
CA ASP A 11 -1.53 2.19 8.36
C ASP A 11 -2.76 1.54 7.68
N VAL A 12 -3.48 2.32 6.88
CA VAL A 12 -4.67 1.86 6.15
C VAL A 12 -4.29 1.55 4.71
N PRO A 13 -4.40 0.28 4.25
CA PRO A 13 -4.20 -0.08 2.85
C PRO A 13 -5.13 0.69 1.91
N LYS A 14 -4.72 0.88 0.66
CA LYS A 14 -5.49 1.70 -0.29
C LYS A 14 -6.86 1.12 -0.59
N THR A 15 -6.97 -0.19 -0.70
CA THR A 15 -8.25 -0.89 -0.89
C THR A 15 -9.19 -0.63 0.28
N LEU A 16 -8.69 -0.71 1.51
CA LEU A 16 -9.49 -0.44 2.71
C LEU A 16 -9.93 1.03 2.81
N VAL A 17 -9.14 1.99 2.28
CA VAL A 17 -9.57 3.39 2.22
C VAL A 17 -10.84 3.55 1.39
N TYR A 18 -10.94 2.87 0.24
CA TYR A 18 -12.14 2.88 -0.59
C TYR A 18 -13.33 2.25 0.14
N GLU A 19 -13.13 1.12 0.79
CA GLU A 19 -14.19 0.47 1.59
C GLU A 19 -14.71 1.38 2.70
N LEU A 20 -13.80 2.08 3.39
CA LEU A 20 -14.15 3.06 4.43
C LEU A 20 -14.93 4.24 3.86
N CYS A 21 -14.60 4.72 2.66
CA CYS A 21 -15.35 5.78 1.98
C CYS A 21 -16.78 5.33 1.67
N HIS A 22 -16.95 4.14 1.09
CA HIS A 22 -18.27 3.57 0.82
C HIS A 22 -19.04 3.33 2.11
N HIS A 23 -18.39 2.76 3.12
CA HIS A 23 -19.01 2.55 4.43
C HIS A 23 -19.52 3.86 5.04
N ARG A 24 -18.70 4.93 4.97
CA ARG A 24 -19.09 6.25 5.47
C ARG A 24 -20.27 6.84 4.72
N ASN A 25 -20.33 6.67 3.40
CA ASN A 25 -21.43 7.13 2.58
C ASN A 25 -22.73 6.37 2.83
N ASN A 26 -22.63 5.11 3.20
CA ASN A 26 -23.79 4.26 3.49
C ASN A 26 -24.32 4.41 4.93
N ARG A 27 -23.55 5.06 5.81
CA ARG A 27 -23.90 5.27 7.22
C ARG A 27 -24.21 6.73 7.51
N GLY A 28 -25.45 7.04 7.81
CA GLY A 28 -25.89 8.36 8.24
C GLY A 28 -26.53 9.19 7.11
N PRO A 29 -26.95 10.41 7.41
CA PRO A 29 -27.62 11.26 6.44
C PRO A 29 -26.66 11.76 5.36
N GLY A 30 -27.07 11.57 4.12
CA GLY A 30 -26.32 12.01 2.94
C GLY A 30 -25.08 11.17 2.62
N SER A 31 -24.48 11.44 1.48
CA SER A 31 -23.21 10.83 1.05
C SER A 31 -22.13 11.91 1.11
N PRO A 32 -21.42 12.09 2.25
CA PRO A 32 -20.53 13.24 2.46
C PRO A 32 -19.27 13.19 1.58
N ILE A 33 -18.93 12.02 1.03
CA ILE A 33 -17.80 11.87 0.12
C ILE A 33 -18.36 11.75 -1.30
N PRO A 34 -18.16 12.75 -2.18
CA PRO A 34 -18.63 12.70 -3.56
C PRO A 34 -18.06 11.51 -4.32
N ASN A 35 -18.89 10.82 -5.11
CA ASN A 35 -18.43 9.69 -5.92
C ASN A 35 -17.28 10.07 -6.85
N ALA A 36 -17.28 11.28 -7.40
CA ALA A 36 -16.18 11.79 -8.22
C ALA A 36 -14.80 11.77 -7.53
N ILE A 37 -14.77 11.81 -6.18
CA ILE A 37 -13.52 11.69 -5.42
C ILE A 37 -13.13 10.20 -5.26
N ILE A 38 -14.13 9.34 -5.06
CA ILE A 38 -13.90 7.89 -4.91
C ILE A 38 -13.48 7.27 -6.24
N ASP A 39 -14.15 7.68 -7.32
CA ASP A 39 -13.94 7.14 -8.68
C ASP A 39 -12.70 7.73 -9.36
N LYS A 40 -12.15 8.85 -8.85
CA LYS A 40 -10.94 9.46 -9.43
C LYS A 40 -9.75 8.51 -9.28
N PRO A 41 -9.11 8.13 -10.39
CA PRO A 41 -7.90 7.32 -10.32
C PRO A 41 -6.82 8.01 -9.48
N PRO A 42 -6.10 7.28 -8.62
CA PRO A 42 -4.99 7.83 -7.87
C PRO A 42 -3.89 8.35 -8.78
N SER A 43 -3.40 9.54 -8.48
CA SER A 43 -2.30 10.16 -9.22
C SER A 43 -1.32 10.83 -8.27
N ALA A 44 -0.04 10.85 -8.65
CA ALA A 44 0.98 11.55 -7.89
C ALA A 44 0.95 13.07 -8.07
N GLU A 45 0.14 13.60 -9.01
CA GLU A 45 -0.01 15.02 -9.35
C GLU A 45 1.32 15.78 -9.65
N LEU A 46 2.40 15.03 -9.89
CA LEU A 46 3.72 15.60 -10.16
C LEU A 46 3.96 15.87 -11.66
N ARG A 47 3.14 15.26 -12.51
CA ARG A 47 3.17 15.44 -13.98
C ARG A 47 1.75 15.41 -14.52
N PRO A 48 1.45 16.13 -15.61
CA PRO A 48 0.18 16.02 -16.30
C PRO A 48 -0.10 14.56 -16.70
N ASP A 49 -1.34 14.13 -16.51
CA ASP A 49 -1.87 12.82 -16.91
C ASP A 49 -1.14 11.58 -16.31
N GLN A 50 -0.36 11.77 -15.24
CA GLN A 50 0.31 10.66 -14.55
C GLN A 50 -0.65 9.94 -13.62
N LEU A 51 -0.88 8.64 -13.86
CA LEU A 51 -1.59 7.75 -12.96
C LEU A 51 -0.60 6.93 -12.11
N ASP A 52 -0.99 6.58 -10.91
CA ASP A 52 -0.19 5.68 -10.05
C ASP A 52 -0.01 4.31 -10.71
N GLU A 53 -1.01 3.84 -11.45
CA GLU A 53 -0.98 2.56 -12.19
C GLU A 53 0.05 2.53 -13.32
N ASP A 54 0.53 3.68 -13.80
CA ASP A 54 1.65 3.72 -14.77
C ASP A 54 2.96 3.21 -14.15
N SER A 55 3.07 3.28 -12.84
CA SER A 55 4.29 2.94 -12.09
C SER A 55 4.09 1.84 -11.05
N LEU A 56 2.87 1.57 -10.61
CA LEU A 56 2.51 0.57 -9.61
C LEU A 56 1.55 -0.47 -10.20
N PRO A 57 1.57 -1.71 -9.72
CA PRO A 57 0.53 -2.68 -10.06
C PRO A 57 -0.82 -2.27 -9.47
N PRO A 58 -1.93 -2.93 -9.89
CA PRO A 58 -3.24 -2.73 -9.29
C PRO A 58 -3.20 -2.84 -7.76
N TYR A 59 -3.94 -1.96 -7.08
CA TYR A 59 -3.86 -1.85 -5.62
C TYR A 59 -4.27 -3.10 -4.86
N ASP A 60 -5.16 -3.91 -5.42
CA ASP A 60 -5.54 -5.21 -4.83
C ASP A 60 -4.34 -6.18 -4.78
N GLN A 61 -3.53 -6.24 -5.83
CA GLN A 61 -2.30 -7.03 -5.85
C GLN A 61 -1.23 -6.41 -4.95
N LEU A 62 -1.08 -5.08 -5.00
CA LEU A 62 -0.11 -4.36 -4.19
C LEU A 62 -0.37 -4.57 -2.69
N ASP A 63 -1.60 -4.36 -2.23
CA ASP A 63 -1.97 -4.48 -0.82
C ASP A 63 -1.83 -5.93 -0.32
N ARG A 64 -2.16 -6.94 -1.14
CA ARG A 64 -1.92 -8.35 -0.77
C ARG A 64 -0.42 -8.66 -0.60
N VAL A 65 0.41 -8.23 -1.54
CA VAL A 65 1.87 -8.48 -1.46
C VAL A 65 2.47 -7.74 -0.27
N VAL A 66 2.05 -6.49 -0.02
CA VAL A 66 2.49 -5.72 1.16
C VAL A 66 2.11 -6.44 2.44
N HIS A 67 0.88 -6.92 2.57
CA HIS A 67 0.41 -7.68 3.73
C HIS A 67 1.28 -8.93 3.97
N MET A 68 1.45 -9.78 2.95
CA MET A 68 2.27 -10.99 3.07
C MET A 68 3.73 -10.67 3.42
N TYR A 69 4.30 -9.64 2.79
CA TYR A 69 5.70 -9.30 3.03
C TYR A 69 5.93 -8.65 4.39
N ILE A 70 5.06 -7.74 4.82
CA ILE A 70 5.24 -6.95 6.03
C ILE A 70 4.66 -7.67 7.25
N GLU A 71 3.38 -8.03 7.22
CA GLU A 71 2.69 -8.58 8.40
C GLU A 71 2.99 -10.06 8.61
N GLU A 72 2.91 -10.85 7.54
CA GLU A 72 3.20 -12.29 7.62
C GLU A 72 4.70 -12.61 7.51
N ARG A 73 5.54 -11.62 7.18
CA ARG A 73 7.01 -11.74 7.08
C ARG A 73 7.46 -12.84 6.09
N MET A 74 6.70 -13.05 5.05
CA MET A 74 7.03 -14.06 4.04
C MET A 74 8.26 -13.67 3.22
N SER A 75 8.99 -14.70 2.77
CA SER A 75 10.02 -14.49 1.76
C SER A 75 9.39 -14.17 0.40
N PRO A 76 10.09 -13.45 -0.49
CA PRO A 76 9.58 -13.18 -1.84
C PRO A 76 9.18 -14.46 -2.60
N ASP A 77 9.93 -15.55 -2.45
CA ASP A 77 9.65 -16.81 -3.15
C ASP A 77 8.35 -17.46 -2.66
N LEU A 78 8.08 -17.41 -1.35
CA LEU A 78 6.83 -17.92 -0.80
C LEU A 78 5.62 -17.06 -1.23
N ILE A 79 5.81 -15.74 -1.38
CA ILE A 79 4.78 -14.85 -1.91
C ILE A 79 4.48 -15.19 -3.37
N VAL A 80 5.51 -15.44 -4.17
CA VAL A 80 5.36 -15.88 -5.58
C VAL A 80 4.54 -17.17 -5.64
N GLU A 81 4.88 -18.17 -4.83
CA GLU A 81 4.15 -19.45 -4.78
C GLU A 81 2.67 -19.24 -4.44
N LYS A 82 2.37 -18.42 -3.42
CA LYS A 82 0.98 -18.13 -3.02
C LYS A 82 0.20 -17.38 -4.10
N GLU A 83 0.80 -16.37 -4.72
CA GLU A 83 0.13 -15.60 -5.78
C GLU A 83 -0.07 -16.45 -7.04
N GLN A 84 0.86 -17.34 -7.39
CA GLN A 84 0.67 -18.29 -8.50
C GLN A 84 -0.51 -19.24 -8.27
N ALA A 85 -0.77 -19.63 -7.02
CA ALA A 85 -1.92 -20.46 -6.68
C ALA A 85 -3.27 -19.77 -6.92
N LEU A 86 -3.31 -18.44 -7.00
CA LEU A 86 -4.50 -17.65 -7.35
C LEU A 86 -4.81 -17.65 -8.86
N GLY A 87 -3.92 -18.16 -9.68
CA GLY A 87 -4.11 -18.23 -11.14
C GLY A 87 -4.15 -16.83 -11.77
N LYS A 88 -5.25 -16.51 -12.47
CA LYS A 88 -5.36 -15.20 -13.20
C LYS A 88 -5.38 -13.99 -12.27
N ASP A 89 -5.82 -14.17 -11.02
CA ASP A 89 -5.98 -13.07 -10.07
C ASP A 89 -4.70 -12.83 -9.26
N GLY A 90 -3.70 -13.70 -9.43
CA GLY A 90 -2.40 -13.57 -8.78
C GLY A 90 -1.46 -12.60 -9.49
N ALA A 91 -0.62 -11.95 -8.71
CA ALA A 91 0.43 -11.09 -9.24
C ALA A 91 1.56 -11.91 -9.90
N ALA A 92 2.07 -11.42 -11.02
CA ALA A 92 3.22 -12.03 -11.68
C ALA A 92 4.50 -11.90 -10.81
N GLU A 93 5.39 -12.89 -10.90
CA GLU A 93 6.65 -12.89 -10.14
C GLU A 93 7.46 -11.59 -10.26
N ALA A 94 7.60 -11.07 -11.48
CA ALA A 94 8.32 -9.82 -11.71
C ALA A 94 7.68 -8.63 -10.97
N VAL A 95 6.35 -8.60 -10.87
CA VAL A 95 5.59 -7.58 -10.13
C VAL A 95 5.85 -7.73 -8.63
N ILE A 96 5.79 -8.95 -8.09
CA ILE A 96 6.04 -9.22 -6.67
C ILE A 96 7.44 -8.78 -6.28
N ARG A 97 8.47 -9.21 -7.02
CA ARG A 97 9.86 -8.84 -6.76
C ARG A 97 10.08 -7.33 -6.86
N ARG A 98 9.41 -6.67 -7.80
CA ARG A 98 9.42 -5.20 -7.91
C ARG A 98 8.80 -4.54 -6.69
N ILE A 99 7.65 -5.00 -6.20
CA ILE A 99 6.99 -4.46 -5.00
C ILE A 99 7.92 -4.59 -3.79
N VAL A 100 8.45 -5.79 -3.54
CA VAL A 100 9.37 -6.05 -2.43
C VAL A 100 10.58 -5.11 -2.50
N ARG A 101 11.21 -5.00 -3.68
CA ARG A 101 12.32 -4.07 -3.88
C ARG A 101 11.93 -2.62 -3.59
N LEU A 102 10.76 -2.16 -4.04
CA LEU A 102 10.28 -0.80 -3.75
C LEU A 102 10.07 -0.57 -2.26
N ILE A 103 9.56 -1.57 -1.53
CA ILE A 103 9.42 -1.50 -0.07
C ILE A 103 10.79 -1.33 0.57
N ASP A 104 11.77 -2.13 0.19
CA ASP A 104 13.10 -2.14 0.79
C ASP A 104 13.86 -0.83 0.53
N ILE A 105 13.91 -0.37 -0.71
CA ILE A 105 14.64 0.87 -1.06
C ILE A 105 13.99 2.15 -0.53
N ASN A 106 12.67 2.12 -0.27
CA ASN A 106 11.94 3.26 0.30
C ASN A 106 11.83 3.22 1.84
N GLU A 107 12.60 2.38 2.53
CA GLU A 107 12.64 2.33 4.00
C GLU A 107 12.88 3.71 4.61
N TYR A 108 13.76 4.52 4.03
CA TYR A 108 14.05 5.87 4.51
C TYR A 108 12.82 6.78 4.54
N LYS A 109 11.92 6.67 3.55
CA LYS A 109 10.67 7.46 3.50
C LYS A 109 9.73 7.06 4.64
N ARG A 110 9.62 5.76 4.93
CA ARG A 110 8.81 5.27 6.05
C ARG A 110 9.32 5.80 7.40
N ARG A 111 10.64 5.89 7.58
CA ARG A 111 11.24 6.42 8.81
C ARG A 111 11.01 7.91 9.00
N GLN A 112 10.93 8.67 7.92
CA GLN A 112 10.70 10.11 7.93
C GLN A 112 9.23 10.47 8.13
N SER A 113 8.32 9.53 7.95
CA SER A 113 6.89 9.81 8.04
C SER A 113 6.44 10.07 9.48
N PRO A 114 5.44 10.95 9.69
CA PRO A 114 4.93 11.27 11.03
C PRO A 114 4.30 10.05 11.70
N PRO A 115 4.09 10.07 13.02
CA PRO A 115 3.34 9.05 13.72
C PRO A 115 1.90 8.96 13.20
N GLY A 116 1.29 7.81 13.32
CA GLY A 116 -0.09 7.55 12.92
C GLY A 116 -0.74 6.46 13.75
N VAL A 117 -2.01 6.23 13.50
CA VAL A 117 -2.74 5.11 14.13
C VAL A 117 -2.25 3.81 13.54
N LYS A 118 -2.05 2.82 14.39
CA LYS A 118 -1.76 1.44 14.01
C LYS A 118 -3.06 0.64 14.02
N ILE A 119 -3.39 0.01 12.91
CA ILE A 119 -4.55 -0.87 12.77
C ILE A 119 -4.17 -2.31 12.42
N THR A 120 -2.98 -2.52 11.90
CA THR A 120 -2.46 -3.84 11.49
C THR A 120 -1.64 -4.51 12.59
N GLY A 121 -1.39 -5.81 12.49
CA GLY A 121 -0.52 -6.55 13.41
C GLY A 121 0.93 -6.04 13.41
N LEU A 122 1.43 -5.67 12.23
CA LEU A 122 2.73 -5.03 12.03
C LEU A 122 2.53 -3.81 11.12
N ALA A 123 2.55 -2.62 11.70
CA ALA A 123 2.35 -1.38 10.94
C ALA A 123 3.45 -1.21 9.87
N PHE A 124 3.01 -1.00 8.64
CA PHE A 124 3.89 -0.76 7.49
C PHE A 124 4.89 0.38 7.74
N GLY A 125 4.45 1.41 8.45
CA GLY A 125 5.23 2.61 8.67
C GLY A 125 6.36 2.49 9.69
N LYS A 126 6.24 1.64 10.74
CA LYS A 126 7.18 1.67 11.88
C LYS A 126 7.61 0.31 12.45
N ASP A 127 6.79 -0.74 12.33
CA ASP A 127 7.05 -1.96 13.09
C ASP A 127 8.03 -2.90 12.39
N ARG A 128 8.03 -2.95 11.06
CA ARG A 128 9.05 -3.66 10.29
C ARG A 128 10.06 -2.67 9.73
N ARG A 129 11.29 -2.76 10.23
CA ARG A 129 12.40 -1.90 9.82
C ARG A 129 13.45 -2.72 9.11
N LEU A 130 13.93 -2.18 8.00
CA LEU A 130 15.04 -2.71 7.22
C LEU A 130 16.23 -1.74 7.31
N PRO A 131 17.49 -2.22 7.22
CA PRO A 131 18.63 -1.33 7.18
C PRO A 131 18.58 -0.42 5.96
N ILE A 132 18.64 0.90 6.16
CA ILE A 132 18.59 1.89 5.06
C ILE A 132 19.78 1.70 4.10
N ALA A 133 20.96 1.45 4.64
CA ALA A 133 22.20 1.30 3.86
C ALA A 133 22.47 -0.15 3.41
N SER A 134 21.46 -1.03 3.49
CA SER A 134 21.64 -2.41 3.10
C SER A 134 21.69 -2.54 1.58
N GLY A 135 22.81 -3.01 1.05
CA GLY A 135 22.93 -3.47 -0.34
C GLY A 135 22.52 -4.93 -0.53
N TRP A 136 21.99 -5.58 0.52
CA TRP A 136 21.56 -6.96 0.45
C TRP A 136 20.28 -7.08 -0.39
N GLN A 137 20.44 -7.64 -1.58
CA GLN A 137 19.31 -8.06 -2.41
C GLN A 137 19.03 -9.53 -2.09
N LYS A 138 17.85 -9.81 -1.57
CA LYS A 138 17.35 -11.17 -1.41
C LYS A 138 16.88 -11.70 -2.73
#